data_b9f18228f7980637b0346dfbecb2b5a8
#
_entry.id   b9f18228f7980637b0346dfbecb2b5a8
#
_cell.length_a   1.000
_cell.length_b   1.000
_cell.length_c   1.000
_cell.angle_alpha   90.00
_cell.angle_beta   90.00
_cell.angle_gamma   90.00
#
_symmetry.space_group_name_H-M   'P 1'
#
loop_
_entity.id
_entity.type
_entity.pdbx_description
1 polymer ?
#
loop_
_entity_poly.entity_id
_entity_poly.type
_entity_poly.pdbx_seq_one_letter_code
_entity_poly.pdbx_strand_id
1 'polypeptide(L)'
;GIERGRHFCQNDAHLFVTPEQIKSEFKGVIDLILDFYKDFNITDYRCVLSLRDPEDKEKYHDDDEMWNKAENELREVMNELGIEYTEEIGEAAFYGPKLDVNVKPAIGNEITLSTCQLDFCLPAKFNLTYVAEDGTKKTPVVLHRAILGSLDRFMAYILEETKGNLPLWLAPTQVKVLPVKNEYHLDYANEIYQLLLDEGFEVELD
;
A
#
# COMPACT_ATOMS: atom_id res chain seq x y z
N GLY A 1 -7.66 2.06 20.25
CA GLY A 1 -7.53 3.24 19.42
C GLY A 1 -7.68 2.90 17.94
N ILE A 2 -7.60 3.88 17.07
CA ILE A 2 -7.78 3.72 15.61
C ILE A 2 -6.66 2.92 14.95
N GLU A 3 -5.48 2.91 15.53
CA GLU A 3 -4.34 2.13 15.02
C GLU A 3 -4.63 0.61 15.00
N ARG A 4 -5.42 0.12 15.94
CA ARG A 4 -5.81 -1.30 16.01
C ARG A 4 -7.25 -1.44 16.45
N GLY A 5 -8.15 -1.33 15.49
CA GLY A 5 -9.60 -1.49 15.69
C GLY A 5 -10.05 -2.96 15.62
N ARG A 6 -11.32 -3.21 15.96
CA ARG A 6 -11.98 -4.51 15.75
C ARG A 6 -12.61 -4.64 14.38
N HIS A 7 -12.84 -3.52 13.72
CA HIS A 7 -13.32 -3.40 12.35
C HIS A 7 -12.39 -2.44 11.62
N PHE A 8 -11.99 -2.77 10.40
CA PHE A 8 -11.09 -1.96 9.60
C PHE A 8 -11.31 -2.23 8.11
N CYS A 9 -10.92 -1.29 7.29
CA CYS A 9 -10.88 -1.40 5.85
C CYS A 9 -9.42 -1.36 5.40
N GLN A 10 -9.02 -2.32 4.54
CA GLN A 10 -7.67 -2.35 3.97
C GLN A 10 -7.69 -1.84 2.53
N ASN A 11 -6.64 -1.10 2.19
CA ASN A 11 -6.31 -0.76 0.81
C ASN A 11 -5.60 -1.95 0.15
N ASP A 12 -6.35 -2.99 -0.11
CA ASP A 12 -5.82 -4.26 -0.60
C ASP A 12 -6.22 -4.51 -2.06
N ALA A 13 -5.35 -5.17 -2.81
CA ALA A 13 -5.63 -5.62 -4.17
C ALA A 13 -4.83 -6.87 -4.50
N HIS A 14 -5.34 -7.62 -5.48
CA HIS A 14 -4.78 -8.89 -5.92
C HIS A 14 -4.49 -8.83 -7.40
N LEU A 15 -3.23 -9.04 -7.77
CA LEU A 15 -2.78 -9.13 -9.15
C LEU A 15 -2.55 -10.59 -9.51
N PHE A 16 -3.29 -11.06 -10.51
CA PHE A 16 -3.13 -12.43 -11.04
C PHE A 16 -2.18 -12.36 -12.23
N VAL A 17 -1.04 -12.99 -12.11
CA VAL A 17 0.07 -12.84 -13.06
C VAL A 17 0.62 -14.19 -13.49
N THR A 18 1.30 -14.22 -14.64
CA THR A 18 2.11 -15.40 -15.00
C THR A 18 3.45 -15.37 -14.24
N PRO A 19 4.14 -16.51 -14.09
CA PRO A 19 5.45 -16.53 -13.46
C PRO A 19 6.50 -15.60 -14.11
N GLU A 20 6.35 -15.28 -15.40
CA GLU A 20 7.23 -14.39 -16.13
C GLU A 20 6.94 -12.91 -15.85
N GLN A 21 5.73 -12.60 -15.37
CA GLN A 21 5.31 -11.23 -15.05
C GLN A 21 5.62 -10.81 -13.60
N ILE A 22 6.04 -11.73 -12.73
CA ILE A 22 6.28 -11.44 -11.31
C ILE A 22 7.17 -10.20 -11.15
N LYS A 23 8.32 -10.20 -11.82
CA LYS A 23 9.30 -9.11 -11.71
C LYS A 23 8.73 -7.75 -12.12
N SER A 24 8.05 -7.68 -13.27
CA SER A 24 7.48 -6.43 -13.78
C SER A 24 6.34 -5.90 -12.91
N GLU A 25 5.46 -6.78 -12.46
CA GLU A 25 4.31 -6.39 -11.63
C GLU A 25 4.74 -6.04 -10.20
N PHE A 26 5.70 -6.77 -9.64
CA PHE A 26 6.28 -6.43 -8.34
C PHE A 26 6.96 -5.05 -8.39
N LYS A 27 7.72 -4.77 -9.46
CA LYS A 27 8.29 -3.43 -9.69
C LYS A 27 7.20 -2.35 -9.73
N GLY A 28 6.11 -2.60 -10.48
CA GLY A 28 4.99 -1.65 -10.57
C GLY A 28 4.34 -1.37 -9.21
N VAL A 29 4.24 -2.37 -8.34
CA VAL A 29 3.75 -2.17 -6.96
C VAL A 29 4.70 -1.29 -6.15
N ILE A 30 6.02 -1.52 -6.26
CA ILE A 30 7.00 -0.68 -5.55
C ILE A 30 6.96 0.76 -6.06
N ASP A 31 6.93 0.96 -7.38
CA ASP A 31 6.83 2.30 -7.98
C ASP A 31 5.58 3.03 -7.44
N LEU A 32 4.43 2.34 -7.35
CA LEU A 32 3.20 2.89 -6.79
C LEU A 32 3.34 3.25 -5.29
N ILE A 33 4.01 2.41 -4.49
CA ILE A 33 4.27 2.70 -3.07
C ILE A 33 5.12 3.96 -2.94
N LEU A 34 6.20 4.06 -3.72
CA LEU A 34 7.13 5.18 -3.66
C LEU A 34 6.50 6.49 -4.13
N ASP A 35 5.66 6.46 -5.16
CA ASP A 35 4.93 7.63 -5.64
C ASP A 35 3.93 8.10 -4.58
N PHE A 36 3.21 7.17 -3.98
CA PHE A 36 2.30 7.48 -2.88
C PHE A 36 3.03 8.10 -1.68
N TYR A 37 4.21 7.57 -1.31
CA TYR A 37 4.99 8.11 -0.21
C TYR A 37 5.46 9.54 -0.47
N LYS A 38 5.74 9.90 -1.73
CA LYS A 38 6.06 11.29 -2.11
C LYS A 38 4.86 12.21 -1.86
N ASP A 39 3.65 11.80 -2.25
CA ASP A 39 2.44 12.62 -2.11
C ASP A 39 2.13 12.94 -0.63
N PHE A 40 2.45 12.00 0.27
CA PHE A 40 2.30 12.17 1.72
C PHE A 40 3.57 12.65 2.44
N ASN A 41 4.65 12.92 1.69
CA ASN A 41 5.96 13.30 2.24
C ASN A 41 6.50 12.30 3.29
N ILE A 42 6.26 11.00 3.05
CA ILE A 42 6.78 9.91 3.88
C ILE A 42 8.22 9.63 3.41
N THR A 43 9.21 10.03 4.20
CA THR A 43 10.63 9.92 3.83
C THR A 43 11.43 8.98 4.73
N ASP A 44 10.93 8.68 5.93
CA ASP A 44 11.58 7.78 6.89
C ASP A 44 10.87 6.42 6.88
N TYR A 45 11.36 5.52 6.05
CA TYR A 45 10.85 4.16 5.92
C TYR A 45 11.97 3.15 5.73
N ARG A 46 11.71 1.91 6.08
CA ARG A 46 12.61 0.76 5.94
C ARG A 46 11.93 -0.35 5.15
N CYS A 47 12.60 -0.84 4.13
CA CYS A 47 12.17 -2.00 3.36
C CYS A 47 12.71 -3.29 3.98
N VAL A 48 11.83 -4.26 4.19
CA VAL A 48 12.15 -5.58 4.73
C VAL A 48 11.68 -6.65 3.77
N LEU A 49 12.61 -7.45 3.28
CA LEU A 49 12.31 -8.60 2.44
C LEU A 49 12.28 -9.86 3.32
N SER A 50 11.09 -10.36 3.57
CA SER A 50 10.90 -11.57 4.39
C SER A 50 10.95 -12.80 3.51
N LEU A 51 11.87 -13.68 3.83
CA LEU A 51 12.21 -14.87 3.07
C LEU A 51 11.89 -16.13 3.89
N ARG A 52 11.76 -17.27 3.22
CA ARG A 52 11.58 -18.55 3.93
C ARG A 52 12.86 -18.94 4.70
N ASP A 53 12.67 -19.77 5.71
CA ASP A 53 13.73 -20.62 6.23
C ASP A 53 13.70 -21.95 5.46
N PRO A 54 14.71 -22.29 4.65
CA PRO A 54 14.73 -23.54 3.89
C PRO A 54 14.71 -24.81 4.75
N GLU A 55 15.10 -24.71 6.02
CA GLU A 55 15.10 -25.84 6.96
C GLU A 55 13.72 -26.10 7.58
N ASP A 56 12.82 -25.12 7.57
CA ASP A 56 11.47 -25.23 8.12
C ASP A 56 10.47 -25.75 7.07
N LYS A 57 10.52 -27.05 6.82
CA LYS A 57 9.64 -27.72 5.85
C LYS A 57 8.17 -27.85 6.30
N GLU A 58 7.87 -27.61 7.57
CA GLU A 58 6.50 -27.69 8.09
C GLU A 58 5.73 -26.38 7.85
N LYS A 59 6.41 -25.25 7.95
CA LYS A 59 5.80 -23.92 7.81
C LYS A 59 5.51 -23.55 6.35
N TYR A 60 6.45 -23.83 5.45
CA TYR A 60 6.43 -23.30 4.10
C TYR A 60 5.88 -24.29 3.07
N HIS A 61 5.21 -23.76 2.05
CA HIS A 61 4.75 -24.54 0.90
C HIS A 61 5.91 -25.25 0.22
N ASP A 62 5.72 -26.55 -0.07
CA ASP A 62 6.76 -27.42 -0.63
C ASP A 62 6.90 -27.20 -2.15
N ASP A 63 7.65 -26.18 -2.54
CA ASP A 63 8.01 -25.85 -3.91
C ASP A 63 9.33 -25.05 -3.94
N ASP A 64 10.44 -25.75 -3.75
CA ASP A 64 11.76 -25.11 -3.66
C ASP A 64 12.15 -24.33 -4.91
N GLU A 65 11.73 -24.77 -6.10
CA GLU A 65 12.03 -24.08 -7.36
C GLU A 65 11.33 -22.72 -7.42
N MET A 66 10.03 -22.68 -7.11
CA MET A 66 9.26 -21.44 -7.12
C MET A 66 9.72 -20.48 -6.02
N TRP A 67 10.05 -21.00 -4.82
CA TRP A 67 10.62 -20.17 -3.76
C TRP A 67 11.91 -19.48 -4.19
N ASN A 68 12.87 -20.25 -4.72
CA ASN A 68 14.15 -19.70 -5.17
C ASN A 68 13.97 -18.67 -6.29
N LYS A 69 13.09 -18.96 -7.25
CA LYS A 69 12.75 -18.02 -8.33
C LYS A 69 12.16 -16.73 -7.75
N ALA A 70 11.10 -16.83 -6.94
CA ALA A 70 10.39 -15.68 -6.38
C ALA A 70 11.31 -14.80 -5.53
N GLU A 71 12.07 -15.39 -4.59
CA GLU A 71 12.99 -14.65 -3.74
C GLU A 71 14.08 -13.93 -4.55
N ASN A 72 14.63 -14.57 -5.58
CA ASN A 72 15.65 -13.96 -6.43
C ASN A 72 15.07 -12.81 -7.26
N GLU A 73 13.88 -12.96 -7.84
CA GLU A 73 13.23 -11.90 -8.61
C GLU A 73 12.93 -10.68 -7.74
N LEU A 74 12.49 -10.87 -6.49
CA LEU A 74 12.29 -9.76 -5.57
C LEU A 74 13.60 -9.03 -5.25
N ARG A 75 14.69 -9.77 -4.98
CA ARG A 75 16.02 -9.18 -4.76
C ARG A 75 16.51 -8.39 -5.98
N GLU A 76 16.33 -8.95 -7.17
CA GLU A 76 16.73 -8.29 -8.42
C GLU A 76 16.02 -6.95 -8.60
N VAL A 77 14.70 -6.91 -8.38
CA VAL A 77 13.93 -5.66 -8.48
C VAL A 77 14.40 -4.61 -7.48
N MET A 78 14.60 -5.00 -6.21
CA MET A 78 15.08 -4.09 -5.18
C MET A 78 16.45 -3.50 -5.54
N ASN A 79 17.36 -4.33 -6.05
CA ASN A 79 18.69 -3.91 -6.49
C ASN A 79 18.64 -3.01 -7.75
N GLU A 80 17.80 -3.34 -8.73
CA GLU A 80 17.60 -2.53 -9.95
C GLU A 80 17.06 -1.14 -9.64
N LEU A 81 16.16 -1.03 -8.67
CA LEU A 81 15.61 0.25 -8.21
C LEU A 81 16.55 1.02 -7.28
N GLY A 82 17.65 0.41 -6.85
CA GLY A 82 18.59 1.01 -5.89
C GLY A 82 17.99 1.25 -4.52
N ILE A 83 17.00 0.43 -4.12
CA ILE A 83 16.33 0.55 -2.83
C ILE A 83 17.10 -0.28 -1.80
N GLU A 84 17.49 0.37 -0.70
CA GLU A 84 18.09 -0.33 0.43
C GLU A 84 17.03 -1.18 1.15
N TYR A 85 17.38 -2.41 1.47
CA TYR A 85 16.50 -3.33 2.20
C TYR A 85 17.28 -4.24 3.12
N THR A 86 16.59 -4.81 4.09
CA THR A 86 17.10 -5.87 4.96
C THR A 86 16.37 -7.18 4.67
N GLU A 87 17.07 -8.32 4.80
CA GLU A 87 16.47 -9.64 4.67
C GLU A 87 16.18 -10.23 6.05
N GLU A 88 14.97 -10.76 6.22
CA GLU A 88 14.55 -11.50 7.42
C GLU A 88 14.20 -12.93 7.05
N ILE A 89 15.09 -13.87 7.39
CA ILE A 89 14.90 -15.28 7.14
C ILE A 89 13.91 -15.87 8.14
N GLY A 90 12.97 -16.68 7.66
CA GLY A 90 11.95 -17.32 8.51
C GLY A 90 10.69 -16.47 8.72
N GLU A 91 10.66 -15.22 8.23
CA GLU A 91 9.54 -14.29 8.42
C GLU A 91 8.58 -14.20 7.20
N ALA A 92 8.86 -14.96 6.12
CA ALA A 92 7.95 -15.07 5.00
C ALA A 92 6.59 -15.68 5.40
N ALA A 93 5.55 -15.37 4.62
CA ALA A 93 4.29 -16.11 4.69
C ALA A 93 4.50 -17.56 4.22
N PHE A 94 3.64 -18.49 4.67
CA PHE A 94 3.76 -19.89 4.28
C PHE A 94 3.57 -20.11 2.76
N TYR A 95 2.94 -19.18 2.08
CA TYR A 95 2.56 -19.23 0.66
C TYR A 95 3.53 -18.49 -0.27
N GLY A 96 4.50 -17.75 0.24
CA GLY A 96 5.48 -17.03 -0.57
C GLY A 96 6.23 -15.93 0.18
N PRO A 97 7.29 -15.38 -0.43
CA PRO A 97 8.06 -14.28 0.12
C PRO A 97 7.25 -12.97 0.07
N LYS A 98 7.66 -12.01 0.89
CA LYS A 98 7.00 -10.71 0.96
C LYS A 98 7.98 -9.56 1.15
N LEU A 99 7.61 -8.41 0.61
CA LEU A 99 8.20 -7.11 0.94
C LEU A 99 7.26 -6.39 1.90
N ASP A 100 7.78 -5.98 3.04
CA ASP A 100 7.11 -5.06 3.96
C ASP A 100 7.85 -3.71 3.95
N VAL A 101 7.09 -2.62 3.91
CA VAL A 101 7.63 -1.27 4.05
C VAL A 101 7.16 -0.73 5.39
N ASN A 102 8.10 -0.59 6.30
CA ASN A 102 7.88 -0.16 7.65
C ASN A 102 8.18 1.32 7.78
N VAL A 103 7.30 2.06 8.44
CA VAL A 103 7.48 3.46 8.79
C VAL A 103 7.60 3.61 10.31
N LYS A 104 8.35 4.61 10.73
CA LYS A 104 8.48 4.93 12.14
C LYS A 104 7.64 6.17 12.45
N PRO A 105 6.48 6.02 13.10
CA PRO A 105 5.67 7.16 13.52
C PRO A 105 6.42 8.08 14.47
N ALA A 106 6.00 9.35 14.56
CA ALA A 106 6.54 10.31 15.51
C ALA A 106 6.40 9.82 16.97
N ILE A 107 5.38 9.04 17.25
CA ILE A 107 5.11 8.42 18.56
C ILE A 107 4.82 6.94 18.36
N GLY A 108 5.49 6.07 19.11
CA GLY A 108 5.21 4.63 19.12
C GLY A 108 6.28 3.78 18.46
N ASN A 109 5.89 2.57 18.13
CA ASN A 109 6.76 1.57 17.49
C ASN A 109 6.65 1.65 15.97
N GLU A 110 7.66 1.15 15.29
CA GLU A 110 7.64 0.93 13.85
C GLU A 110 6.39 0.13 13.44
N ILE A 111 5.74 0.52 12.36
CA ILE A 111 4.55 -0.14 11.82
C ILE A 111 4.75 -0.47 10.35
N THR A 112 4.27 -1.63 9.93
CA THR A 112 4.16 -1.95 8.49
C THR A 112 3.02 -1.14 7.89
N LEU A 113 3.36 -0.28 6.94
CA LEU A 113 2.40 0.55 6.23
C LEU A 113 2.02 -0.07 4.88
N SER A 114 3.02 -0.42 4.08
CA SER A 114 2.80 -1.04 2.77
C SER A 114 3.36 -2.46 2.74
N THR A 115 2.75 -3.31 1.92
CA THR A 115 3.22 -4.68 1.73
C THR A 115 2.94 -5.17 0.31
N CYS A 116 3.81 -6.04 -0.18
CA CYS A 116 3.58 -6.82 -1.39
C CYS A 116 4.02 -8.27 -1.13
N GLN A 117 3.10 -9.20 -1.25
CA GLN A 117 3.30 -10.61 -0.92
C GLN A 117 3.06 -11.47 -2.15
N LEU A 118 4.02 -12.32 -2.50
CA LEU A 118 3.81 -13.33 -3.53
C LEU A 118 3.06 -14.53 -2.95
N ASP A 119 2.20 -15.10 -3.77
CA ASP A 119 1.44 -16.31 -3.43
C ASP A 119 1.37 -17.23 -4.64
N PHE A 120 2.07 -18.33 -4.56
CA PHE A 120 2.04 -19.41 -5.54
C PHE A 120 1.39 -20.70 -4.98
N CYS A 121 0.92 -20.66 -3.74
CA CYS A 121 0.28 -21.77 -3.04
C CYS A 121 -1.25 -21.75 -3.18
N LEU A 122 -1.89 -20.64 -2.81
CA LEU A 122 -3.36 -20.55 -2.80
C LEU A 122 -3.98 -20.68 -4.19
N PRO A 123 -3.42 -20.09 -5.28
CA PRO A 123 -3.96 -20.30 -6.61
C PRO A 123 -4.05 -21.79 -7.00
N ALA A 124 -3.04 -22.58 -6.65
CA ALA A 124 -3.04 -24.02 -6.90
C ALA A 124 -4.08 -24.73 -6.04
N LYS A 125 -4.20 -24.38 -4.75
CA LYS A 125 -5.21 -24.96 -3.83
C LYS A 125 -6.64 -24.66 -4.26
N PHE A 126 -6.89 -23.48 -4.84
CA PHE A 126 -8.20 -23.10 -5.39
C PHE A 126 -8.43 -23.53 -6.84
N ASN A 127 -7.49 -24.27 -7.45
CA ASN A 127 -7.53 -24.70 -8.83
C ASN A 127 -7.74 -23.53 -9.81
N LEU A 128 -7.15 -22.37 -9.53
CA LEU A 128 -7.19 -21.23 -10.44
C LEU A 128 -6.34 -21.51 -11.67
N THR A 129 -6.87 -21.20 -12.84
CA THR A 129 -6.16 -21.41 -14.11
C THR A 129 -6.36 -20.24 -15.05
N TYR A 130 -5.34 -19.98 -15.87
CA TYR A 130 -5.42 -19.11 -17.04
C TYR A 130 -5.05 -19.92 -18.30
N VAL A 131 -5.46 -19.43 -19.46
CA VAL A 131 -5.07 -20.03 -20.74
C VAL A 131 -3.79 -19.34 -21.20
N ALA A 132 -2.70 -20.11 -21.29
CA ALA A 132 -1.43 -19.64 -21.79
C ALA A 132 -1.43 -19.50 -23.33
N GLU A 133 -0.40 -18.85 -23.90
CA GLU A 133 -0.27 -18.63 -25.35
C GLU A 133 -0.28 -19.93 -26.16
N ASP A 134 0.22 -21.02 -25.60
CA ASP A 134 0.21 -22.36 -26.20
C ASP A 134 -1.17 -23.07 -26.11
N GLY A 135 -2.19 -22.39 -25.57
CA GLY A 135 -3.53 -22.92 -25.36
C GLY A 135 -3.68 -23.87 -24.16
N THR A 136 -2.63 -24.11 -23.41
CA THR A 136 -2.69 -24.94 -22.19
C THR A 136 -3.20 -24.14 -21.00
N LYS A 137 -3.78 -24.84 -20.01
CA LYS A 137 -4.17 -24.25 -18.75
C LYS A 137 -2.99 -24.29 -17.77
N LYS A 138 -2.63 -23.13 -17.21
CA LYS A 138 -1.58 -22.98 -16.20
C LYS A 138 -2.12 -22.29 -14.96
N THR A 139 -1.49 -22.55 -13.81
CA THR A 139 -1.81 -21.87 -12.55
C THR A 139 -1.13 -20.50 -12.49
N PRO A 140 -1.86 -19.41 -12.18
CA PRO A 140 -1.26 -18.10 -11.99
C PRO A 140 -0.51 -18.01 -10.67
N VAL A 141 0.32 -16.98 -10.54
CA VAL A 141 0.83 -16.46 -9.28
C VAL A 141 -0.02 -15.26 -8.88
N VAL A 142 -0.21 -15.03 -7.59
CA VAL A 142 -0.92 -13.85 -7.09
C VAL A 142 0.05 -12.95 -6.31
N LEU A 143 -0.01 -11.65 -6.58
CA LEU A 143 0.59 -10.64 -5.72
C LEU A 143 -0.54 -9.98 -4.91
N HIS A 144 -0.50 -10.17 -3.60
CA HIS A 144 -1.33 -9.44 -2.65
C HIS A 144 -0.60 -8.15 -2.30
N ARG A 145 -1.23 -6.99 -2.52
CA ARG A 145 -0.58 -5.72 -2.22
C ARG A 145 -1.48 -4.79 -1.44
N ALA A 146 -0.93 -4.11 -0.47
CA ALA A 146 -1.54 -2.99 0.22
C ALA A 146 -0.57 -1.81 0.23
N ILE A 147 -1.03 -0.66 -0.24
CA ILE A 147 -0.21 0.56 -0.30
C ILE A 147 -0.32 1.35 1.00
N LEU A 148 -1.54 1.49 1.50
CA LEU A 148 -1.85 2.22 2.74
C LEU A 148 -2.01 1.31 3.95
N GLY A 149 -2.02 0.01 3.75
CA GLY A 149 -2.43 -0.95 4.75
C GLY A 149 -3.90 -0.73 5.17
N SER A 150 -4.18 -0.67 6.46
CA SER A 150 -5.50 -0.33 6.99
C SER A 150 -5.70 1.19 6.94
N LEU A 151 -6.84 1.64 6.40
CA LEU A 151 -7.17 3.06 6.29
C LEU A 151 -7.22 3.74 7.66
N ASP A 152 -7.74 3.05 8.68
CA ASP A 152 -7.78 3.56 10.05
C ASP A 152 -6.37 3.82 10.61
N ARG A 153 -5.45 2.85 10.45
CA ARG A 153 -4.07 2.98 10.89
C ARG A 153 -3.32 4.06 10.10
N PHE A 154 -3.54 4.11 8.80
CA PHE A 154 -2.96 5.14 7.96
C PHE A 154 -3.41 6.54 8.38
N MET A 155 -4.71 6.71 8.67
CA MET A 155 -5.24 7.97 9.19
C MET A 155 -4.59 8.33 10.52
N ALA A 156 -4.43 7.37 11.44
CA ALA A 156 -3.72 7.61 12.70
C ALA A 156 -2.29 8.10 12.46
N TYR A 157 -1.56 7.42 11.57
CA TYR A 157 -0.20 7.78 11.20
C TYR A 157 -0.10 9.22 10.66
N ILE A 158 -0.94 9.56 9.67
CA ILE A 158 -0.92 10.91 9.07
C ILE A 158 -1.29 12.00 10.08
N LEU A 159 -2.28 11.75 10.94
CA LEU A 159 -2.66 12.72 11.98
C LEU A 159 -1.52 12.96 12.99
N GLU A 160 -0.76 11.92 13.33
CA GLU A 160 0.40 12.05 14.22
C GLU A 160 1.54 12.81 13.53
N GLU A 161 1.90 12.44 12.30
CA GLU A 161 2.99 13.08 11.54
C GLU A 161 2.70 14.55 11.26
N THR A 162 1.49 14.90 10.90
CA THR A 162 1.09 16.29 10.60
C THR A 162 0.67 17.07 11.84
N LYS A 163 0.57 16.43 13.01
CA LYS A 163 0.00 17.01 14.24
C LYS A 163 -1.41 17.60 14.01
N GLY A 164 -2.18 16.97 13.13
CA GLY A 164 -3.49 17.42 12.70
C GLY A 164 -3.50 18.55 11.66
N ASN A 165 -2.35 19.08 11.26
CA ASN A 165 -2.23 20.07 10.18
C ASN A 165 -2.14 19.33 8.83
N LEU A 166 -3.27 18.84 8.37
CA LEU A 166 -3.34 18.12 7.10
C LEU A 166 -2.98 19.04 5.92
N PRO A 167 -2.34 18.52 4.87
CA PRO A 167 -2.18 19.27 3.63
C PRO A 167 -3.55 19.63 3.04
N LEU A 168 -3.62 20.70 2.27
CA LEU A 168 -4.88 21.25 1.77
C LEU A 168 -5.77 20.19 1.10
N TRP A 169 -5.18 19.36 0.26
CA TRP A 169 -5.89 18.32 -0.49
C TRP A 169 -6.48 17.18 0.37
N LEU A 170 -6.04 17.04 1.63
CA LEU A 170 -6.58 16.10 2.63
C LEU A 170 -7.45 16.77 3.69
N ALA A 171 -7.49 18.10 3.70
CA ALA A 171 -8.26 18.81 4.71
C ALA A 171 -9.76 18.58 4.49
N PRO A 172 -10.52 18.20 5.56
CA PRO A 172 -11.97 17.98 5.45
C PRO A 172 -12.72 19.26 5.08
N THR A 173 -12.19 20.43 5.49
CA THR A 173 -12.63 21.75 5.06
C THR A 173 -11.41 22.44 4.46
N GLN A 174 -11.43 22.68 3.15
CA GLN A 174 -10.31 23.28 2.44
C GLN A 174 -10.40 24.81 2.44
N VAL A 175 -11.62 25.34 2.36
CA VAL A 175 -11.88 26.77 2.35
C VAL A 175 -13.08 27.09 3.25
N LYS A 176 -12.94 28.15 4.07
CA LYS A 176 -14.07 28.76 4.78
C LYS A 176 -14.34 30.14 4.22
N VAL A 177 -15.58 30.40 3.85
CA VAL A 177 -16.06 31.72 3.43
C VAL A 177 -16.75 32.38 4.60
N LEU A 178 -16.20 33.50 5.08
CA LEU A 178 -16.64 34.17 6.29
C LEU A 178 -17.12 35.59 5.93
N PRO A 179 -18.43 35.82 5.77
CA PRO A 179 -18.95 37.16 5.55
C PRO A 179 -18.80 38.01 6.82
N VAL A 180 -18.31 39.25 6.69
CA VAL A 180 -18.13 40.14 7.85
C VAL A 180 -19.47 40.56 8.47
N LYS A 181 -20.50 40.73 7.64
CA LYS A 181 -21.89 40.98 8.05
C LYS A 181 -22.83 40.33 7.04
N ASN A 182 -23.69 39.45 7.51
CA ASN A 182 -24.63 38.73 6.64
C ASN A 182 -25.59 39.68 5.91
N GLU A 183 -26.03 40.73 6.55
CA GLU A 183 -26.93 41.72 5.93
C GLU A 183 -26.40 42.35 4.63
N TYR A 184 -25.08 42.45 4.48
CA TYR A 184 -24.45 43.15 3.34
C TYR A 184 -23.60 42.25 2.45
N HIS A 185 -23.16 41.09 2.95
CA HIS A 185 -22.16 40.32 2.26
C HIS A 185 -22.56 38.87 1.96
N LEU A 186 -23.74 38.44 2.45
CA LEU A 186 -24.15 37.02 2.32
C LEU A 186 -24.33 36.62 0.84
N ASP A 187 -24.92 37.49 0.02
CA ASP A 187 -25.16 37.20 -1.40
C ASP A 187 -23.83 36.95 -2.12
N TYR A 188 -22.86 37.85 -1.94
CA TYR A 188 -21.52 37.67 -2.51
C TYR A 188 -20.76 36.47 -1.92
N ALA A 189 -20.90 36.22 -0.63
CA ALA A 189 -20.31 35.05 0.00
C ALA A 189 -20.88 33.75 -0.59
N ASN A 190 -22.17 33.68 -0.88
CA ASN A 190 -22.79 32.55 -1.57
C ASN A 190 -22.27 32.39 -3.01
N GLU A 191 -22.03 33.47 -3.75
CA GLU A 191 -21.42 33.39 -5.09
C GLU A 191 -20.01 32.76 -5.02
N ILE A 192 -19.19 33.20 -4.07
CA ILE A 192 -17.83 32.65 -3.87
C ILE A 192 -17.89 31.20 -3.40
N TYR A 193 -18.78 30.88 -2.46
CA TYR A 193 -19.00 29.53 -1.98
C TYR A 193 -19.33 28.56 -3.15
N GLN A 194 -20.29 28.95 -4.00
CA GLN A 194 -20.69 28.14 -5.14
C GLN A 194 -19.58 27.99 -6.17
N LEU A 195 -18.86 29.08 -6.48
CA LEU A 195 -17.71 29.04 -7.39
C LEU A 195 -16.64 28.02 -6.93
N LEU A 196 -16.32 28.02 -5.63
CA LEU A 196 -15.32 27.13 -5.07
C LEU A 196 -15.80 25.66 -5.06
N LEU A 197 -17.10 25.42 -4.80
CA LEU A 197 -17.69 24.09 -4.92
C LEU A 197 -17.62 23.57 -6.35
N ASP A 198 -17.92 24.42 -7.33
CA ASP A 198 -17.89 24.07 -8.75
C ASP A 198 -16.47 23.74 -9.24
N GLU A 199 -15.44 24.35 -8.61
CA GLU A 199 -14.02 24.03 -8.83
C GLU A 199 -13.56 22.78 -8.06
N GLY A 200 -14.43 22.12 -7.28
CA GLY A 200 -14.17 20.87 -6.60
C GLY A 200 -13.51 20.98 -5.22
N PHE A 201 -13.57 22.15 -4.59
CA PHE A 201 -13.10 22.32 -3.21
C PHE A 201 -14.17 21.90 -2.19
N GLU A 202 -13.71 21.37 -1.05
CA GLU A 202 -14.54 21.19 0.15
C GLU A 202 -14.65 22.53 0.88
N VAL A 203 -15.83 23.15 0.80
CA VAL A 203 -16.05 24.53 1.27
C VAL A 203 -17.10 24.59 2.37
N GLU A 204 -16.86 25.41 3.37
CA GLU A 204 -17.85 25.80 4.38
C GLU A 204 -18.17 27.28 4.25
N LEU A 205 -19.45 27.65 4.36
CA LEU A 205 -19.93 29.02 4.52
C LEU A 205 -20.44 29.18 5.94
N ASP A 206 -19.86 30.06 6.73
CA ASP A 206 -20.17 30.27 8.16
C ASP A 206 -20.93 31.57 8.41
#